data_1e51dff359ad7ecccb06c6479b635275
#
_entry.id   1e51dff359ad7ecccb06c6479b635275
#
_cell.length_a   1.000
_cell.length_b   1.000
_cell.length_c   1.000
_cell.angle_alpha   90.00
_cell.angle_beta   90.00
_cell.angle_gamma   90.00
#
_symmetry.space_group_name_H-M   'P 1'
#
loop_
_entity.id
_entity.type
_entity.pdbx_description
1 polymer ?
#
loop_
_entity_poly.entity_id
_entity_poly.type
_entity_poly.pdbx_seq_one_letter_code
_entity_poly.pdbx_strand_id
1 'polypeptide(L)'
;SDFYKKLFKSSKMDQKEYQEWNNYWKEKLVFPLKKNKFSNSKRIPIEVLKNLKKNIFFKSEYKKVIVIFDAHALSEGSAESANALLKILEEPPINTSFLLVTDTVNNIVPTIASRCQKINIPRIKSENLSEIINRKKNFDIDILSFLSSNNLEKINLLDEYSKDSVIDIINKYINCIQYHSPEEVSLFCENMLLHFNSKREIFHLELDIIKKWLECTSMIRASITIPFNWNGFADLSQDFLVKNKNANILDLLKEIEKCLTNLKSNSAPKISIMNMIINSHKSLN
;
A
#
# COMPACT_ATOMS: atom_id res chain seq x y z
N SER A 1 -5.02 -7.40 -30.30
CA SER A 1 -5.35 -6.87 -31.60
C SER A 1 -4.29 -5.87 -32.06
N ASP A 2 -4.21 -5.58 -33.37
CA ASP A 2 -3.15 -4.80 -34.01
C ASP A 2 -2.99 -3.36 -33.51
N PHE A 3 -4.01 -2.78 -32.89
CA PHE A 3 -3.95 -1.45 -32.28
C PHE A 3 -2.97 -1.42 -31.11
N TYR A 4 -3.03 -2.40 -30.21
CA TYR A 4 -2.09 -2.51 -29.10
C TYR A 4 -0.67 -2.79 -29.59
N LYS A 5 -0.49 -3.65 -30.61
CA LYS A 5 0.83 -3.87 -31.24
C LYS A 5 1.42 -2.60 -31.84
N LYS A 6 0.60 -1.69 -32.40
CA LYS A 6 1.06 -0.40 -32.93
C LYS A 6 1.40 0.61 -31.84
N LEU A 7 0.62 0.68 -30.75
CA LEU A 7 0.91 1.53 -29.58
C LEU A 7 2.25 1.14 -28.92
N PHE A 8 2.53 -0.16 -28.83
CA PHE A 8 3.76 -0.69 -28.23
C PHE A 8 4.96 -0.71 -29.19
N LYS A 9 4.77 -0.84 -30.50
CA LYS A 9 5.87 -0.67 -31.47
C LYS A 9 6.43 0.75 -31.50
N SER A 10 5.67 1.75 -31.06
CA SER A 10 6.14 3.14 -30.94
C SER A 10 6.78 3.45 -29.58
N SER A 11 6.56 2.64 -28.55
CA SER A 11 7.29 2.69 -27.28
C SER A 11 8.51 1.77 -27.40
N LYS A 12 9.67 2.24 -26.95
CA LYS A 12 10.92 1.43 -26.88
C LYS A 12 10.83 0.34 -25.81
N MET A 13 9.70 -0.37 -25.75
CA MET A 13 9.50 -1.49 -24.84
C MET A 13 10.32 -2.66 -25.37
N ASP A 14 11.17 -3.22 -24.57
CA ASP A 14 11.94 -4.38 -24.95
C ASP A 14 11.05 -5.65 -24.98
N GLN A 15 11.57 -6.72 -25.55
CA GLN A 15 10.81 -7.97 -25.71
C GLN A 15 10.44 -8.60 -24.35
N LYS A 16 11.23 -8.34 -23.30
CA LYS A 16 11.04 -8.81 -21.94
C LYS A 16 9.90 -8.07 -21.26
N GLU A 17 9.89 -6.75 -21.35
CA GLU A 17 8.80 -5.91 -20.83
C GLU A 17 7.46 -6.24 -21.49
N TYR A 18 7.46 -6.53 -22.80
CA TYR A 18 6.25 -6.97 -23.51
C TYR A 18 5.75 -8.33 -23.02
N GLN A 19 6.64 -9.28 -22.73
CA GLN A 19 6.27 -10.58 -22.17
C GLN A 19 5.73 -10.46 -20.75
N GLU A 20 6.36 -9.65 -19.91
CA GLU A 20 5.88 -9.34 -18.54
C GLU A 20 4.49 -8.74 -18.57
N TRP A 21 4.23 -7.80 -19.48
CA TRP A 21 2.93 -7.18 -19.66
C TRP A 21 1.85 -8.16 -20.13
N ASN A 22 2.15 -9.02 -21.09
CA ASN A 22 1.21 -10.06 -21.55
C ASN A 22 0.90 -11.09 -20.46
N ASN A 23 1.91 -11.53 -19.72
CA ASN A 23 1.73 -12.45 -18.61
C ASN A 23 0.88 -11.82 -17.51
N TYR A 24 1.12 -10.56 -17.21
CA TYR A 24 0.33 -9.79 -16.27
C TYR A 24 -1.17 -9.79 -16.64
N TRP A 25 -1.52 -9.49 -17.90
CA TRP A 25 -2.93 -9.46 -18.32
C TRP A 25 -3.57 -10.84 -18.31
N LYS A 26 -2.83 -11.91 -18.63
CA LYS A 26 -3.30 -13.28 -18.48
C LYS A 26 -3.62 -13.61 -17.02
N GLU A 27 -2.71 -13.24 -16.11
CA GLU A 27 -2.94 -13.39 -14.66
C GLU A 27 -4.10 -12.54 -14.18
N LYS A 28 -4.26 -11.32 -14.68
CA LYS A 28 -5.35 -10.42 -14.31
C LYS A 28 -6.72 -10.95 -14.73
N LEU A 29 -6.81 -11.70 -15.80
CA LEU A 29 -8.03 -12.38 -16.23
C LEU A 29 -8.43 -13.49 -15.24
N VAL A 30 -7.47 -14.18 -14.65
CA VAL A 30 -7.70 -15.25 -13.65
C VAL A 30 -7.88 -14.67 -12.24
N PHE A 31 -7.10 -13.62 -11.92
CA PHE A 31 -7.09 -12.93 -10.63
C PHE A 31 -7.35 -11.42 -10.82
N PRO A 32 -8.60 -10.99 -11.04
CA PRO A 32 -8.94 -9.61 -11.36
C PRO A 32 -8.49 -8.60 -10.28
N LEU A 33 -8.40 -9.05 -9.03
CA LEU A 33 -8.08 -8.22 -7.87
C LEU A 33 -6.56 -8.10 -7.61
N LYS A 34 -5.72 -8.76 -8.42
CA LYS A 34 -4.27 -8.63 -8.29
C LYS A 34 -3.84 -7.20 -8.63
N LYS A 35 -3.09 -6.55 -7.72
CA LYS A 35 -2.55 -5.20 -7.97
C LYS A 35 -1.48 -5.25 -9.05
N ASN A 36 -1.42 -4.20 -9.86
CA ASN A 36 -0.39 -4.04 -10.88
C ASN A 36 0.95 -3.76 -10.21
N LYS A 37 1.93 -4.61 -10.48
CA LYS A 37 3.33 -4.34 -10.18
C LYS A 37 4.10 -4.38 -11.49
N PHE A 38 4.08 -3.26 -12.21
CA PHE A 38 5.07 -3.06 -13.26
C PHE A 38 6.37 -2.66 -12.56
N SER A 39 7.34 -3.57 -12.60
CA SER A 39 8.65 -3.39 -11.99
C SER A 39 9.27 -2.06 -12.45
N ASN A 40 9.80 -1.29 -11.53
CA ASN A 40 10.82 -0.26 -11.70
C ASN A 40 10.41 1.14 -12.12
N SER A 41 9.21 1.47 -12.55
CA SER A 41 8.87 2.86 -12.84
C SER A 41 7.95 3.47 -11.77
N LYS A 42 8.52 4.27 -10.89
CA LYS A 42 7.76 5.10 -9.94
C LYS A 42 7.03 6.26 -10.61
N ARG A 43 7.21 6.46 -11.92
CA ARG A 43 6.66 7.59 -12.67
C ARG A 43 6.17 7.16 -14.06
N ILE A 44 5.18 7.86 -14.58
CA ILE A 44 4.73 7.70 -15.96
C ILE A 44 5.59 8.63 -16.85
N PRO A 45 6.41 8.08 -17.77
CA PRO A 45 7.28 8.89 -18.61
C PRO A 45 6.48 9.80 -19.56
N ILE A 46 6.98 11.02 -19.82
CA ILE A 46 6.35 11.97 -20.74
C ILE A 46 6.20 11.42 -22.16
N GLU A 47 7.12 10.54 -22.59
CA GLU A 47 7.09 9.92 -23.93
C GLU A 47 5.84 9.07 -24.12
N VAL A 48 5.36 8.38 -23.07
CA VAL A 48 4.12 7.60 -23.11
C VAL A 48 2.94 8.52 -23.45
N LEU A 49 2.87 9.69 -22.81
CA LEU A 49 1.80 10.67 -23.04
C LEU A 49 1.93 11.38 -24.40
N LYS A 50 3.15 11.65 -24.86
CA LYS A 50 3.39 12.17 -26.22
C LYS A 50 2.93 11.16 -27.28
N ASN A 51 3.20 9.87 -27.07
CA ASN A 51 2.75 8.81 -27.96
C ASN A 51 1.23 8.61 -27.89
N LEU A 52 0.66 8.67 -26.70
CA LEU A 52 -0.78 8.66 -26.50
C LEU A 52 -1.43 9.81 -27.28
N LYS A 53 -0.91 11.04 -27.16
CA LYS A 53 -1.41 12.21 -27.85
C LYS A 53 -1.41 12.01 -29.38
N LYS A 54 -0.34 11.48 -29.96
CA LYS A 54 -0.27 11.21 -31.40
C LYS A 54 -1.33 10.21 -31.86
N ASN A 55 -1.64 9.20 -31.05
CA ASN A 55 -2.52 8.10 -31.43
C ASN A 55 -4.00 8.34 -31.10
N ILE A 56 -4.30 9.20 -30.12
CA ILE A 56 -5.66 9.39 -29.63
C ILE A 56 -6.52 10.21 -30.59
N PHE A 57 -5.92 11.09 -31.38
CA PHE A 57 -6.60 11.95 -32.31
C PHE A 57 -6.94 11.26 -33.65
N PHE A 58 -6.47 10.04 -33.92
CA PHE A 58 -6.93 9.30 -35.07
C PHE A 58 -8.43 9.05 -35.00
N LYS A 59 -9.13 9.36 -36.11
CA LYS A 59 -10.58 9.10 -36.22
C LYS A 59 -10.87 7.62 -35.96
N SER A 60 -11.86 7.37 -35.13
CA SER A 60 -12.37 6.04 -34.82
C SER A 60 -13.89 6.11 -34.75
N GLU A 61 -14.57 5.17 -35.36
CA GLU A 61 -16.03 5.00 -35.27
C GLU A 61 -16.44 4.51 -33.87
N TYR A 62 -15.49 3.94 -33.11
CA TYR A 62 -15.72 3.42 -31.77
C TYR A 62 -15.37 4.44 -30.69
N LYS A 63 -16.09 4.37 -29.55
CA LYS A 63 -15.72 5.08 -28.33
C LYS A 63 -14.39 4.56 -27.80
N LYS A 64 -13.50 5.47 -27.45
CA LYS A 64 -12.19 5.17 -26.85
C LYS A 64 -12.26 5.38 -25.35
N VAL A 65 -11.76 4.42 -24.58
CA VAL A 65 -11.59 4.56 -23.15
C VAL A 65 -10.09 4.39 -22.83
N ILE A 66 -9.50 5.41 -22.26
CA ILE A 66 -8.10 5.41 -21.82
C ILE A 66 -8.07 5.26 -20.32
N VAL A 67 -7.49 4.16 -19.85
CA VAL A 67 -7.35 3.90 -18.41
C VAL A 67 -5.89 4.12 -18.01
N ILE A 68 -5.68 4.99 -17.03
CA ILE A 68 -4.36 5.28 -16.46
C ILE A 68 -4.38 4.79 -15.02
N PHE A 69 -3.69 3.69 -14.76
CA PHE A 69 -3.49 3.15 -13.42
C PHE A 69 -2.37 3.90 -12.71
N ASP A 70 -2.42 3.93 -11.37
CA ASP A 70 -1.49 4.65 -10.52
C ASP A 70 -1.28 6.11 -11.00
N ALA A 71 -2.40 6.78 -11.29
CA ALA A 71 -2.39 8.11 -11.92
C ALA A 71 -1.62 9.17 -11.11
N HIS A 72 -1.37 8.94 -9.80
CA HIS A 72 -0.50 9.76 -8.97
C HIS A 72 0.96 9.78 -9.48
N ALA A 73 1.40 8.70 -10.16
CA ALA A 73 2.73 8.60 -10.76
C ALA A 73 2.97 9.60 -11.92
N LEU A 74 1.94 10.29 -12.40
CA LEU A 74 2.06 11.41 -13.34
C LEU A 74 2.76 12.62 -12.72
N SER A 75 2.70 12.74 -11.40
CA SER A 75 3.25 13.87 -10.62
C SER A 75 4.62 13.56 -10.02
N GLU A 76 5.07 12.30 -10.08
CA GLU A 76 6.34 11.90 -9.50
C GLU A 76 7.52 12.32 -10.38
N GLY A 77 8.44 13.11 -9.81
CA GLY A 77 9.66 13.60 -10.44
C GLY A 77 9.50 14.97 -11.09
N SER A 78 9.02 15.06 -12.33
CA SER A 78 8.75 16.33 -12.99
C SER A 78 7.26 16.46 -13.31
N ALA A 79 6.72 17.68 -13.22
CA ALA A 79 5.34 17.96 -13.57
C ALA A 79 5.04 17.86 -15.09
N GLU A 80 6.01 17.49 -15.89
CA GLU A 80 5.91 17.48 -17.36
C GLU A 80 4.86 16.47 -17.86
N SER A 81 4.81 15.27 -17.27
CA SER A 81 3.82 14.25 -17.62
C SER A 81 2.42 14.70 -17.24
N ALA A 82 2.25 15.28 -16.05
CA ALA A 82 0.98 15.85 -15.63
C ALA A 82 0.52 16.98 -16.59
N ASN A 83 1.44 17.89 -16.94
CA ASN A 83 1.16 18.99 -17.87
C ASN A 83 0.84 18.52 -19.29
N ALA A 84 1.48 17.44 -19.76
CA ALA A 84 1.16 16.85 -21.06
C ALA A 84 -0.27 16.24 -21.07
N LEU A 85 -0.70 15.62 -19.97
CA LEU A 85 -2.05 15.09 -19.84
C LEU A 85 -3.09 16.19 -19.71
N LEU A 86 -2.81 17.29 -18.98
CA LEU A 86 -3.71 18.43 -18.84
C LEU A 86 -4.18 18.96 -20.20
N LYS A 87 -3.25 19.13 -21.15
CA LYS A 87 -3.59 19.60 -22.52
C LYS A 87 -4.55 18.66 -23.25
N ILE A 88 -4.53 17.38 -22.95
CA ILE A 88 -5.44 16.40 -23.55
C ILE A 88 -6.80 16.40 -22.83
N LEU A 89 -6.80 16.65 -21.53
CA LEU A 89 -8.02 16.69 -20.71
C LEU A 89 -8.82 17.99 -20.96
N GLU A 90 -8.16 19.09 -21.33
CA GLU A 90 -8.79 20.36 -21.69
C GLU A 90 -9.55 20.26 -22.99
N GLU A 91 -8.96 19.58 -23.99
CA GLU A 91 -9.55 19.38 -25.31
C GLU A 91 -9.53 17.89 -25.68
N PRO A 92 -10.40 17.08 -25.03
CA PRO A 92 -10.41 15.65 -25.28
C PRO A 92 -10.91 15.36 -26.71
N PRO A 93 -10.32 14.37 -27.41
CA PRO A 93 -10.81 13.97 -28.72
C PRO A 93 -12.25 13.45 -28.65
N ILE A 94 -12.97 13.65 -29.72
CA ILE A 94 -14.36 13.16 -29.82
C ILE A 94 -14.43 11.66 -29.55
N ASN A 95 -15.46 11.24 -28.85
CA ASN A 95 -15.69 9.84 -28.45
C ASN A 95 -14.57 9.24 -27.56
N THR A 96 -13.85 10.06 -26.81
CA THR A 96 -12.79 9.59 -25.91
C THR A 96 -13.10 9.92 -24.46
N SER A 97 -12.97 8.92 -23.57
CA SER A 97 -13.10 9.06 -22.12
C SER A 97 -11.80 8.64 -21.43
N PHE A 98 -11.45 9.35 -20.36
CA PHE A 98 -10.29 9.04 -19.52
C PHE A 98 -10.76 8.53 -18.16
N LEU A 99 -10.16 7.42 -17.70
CA LEU A 99 -10.31 6.88 -16.36
C LEU A 99 -8.95 6.95 -15.66
N LEU A 100 -8.83 7.84 -14.69
CA LEU A 100 -7.64 7.95 -13.85
C LEU A 100 -7.89 7.15 -12.57
N VAL A 101 -7.12 6.10 -12.35
CA VAL A 101 -7.25 5.20 -11.20
C VAL A 101 -6.09 5.46 -10.24
N THR A 102 -6.41 5.71 -8.97
CA THR A 102 -5.40 5.91 -7.91
C THR A 102 -5.94 5.51 -6.55
N ASP A 103 -5.07 5.05 -5.67
CA ASP A 103 -5.33 4.83 -4.25
C ASP A 103 -4.91 6.03 -3.38
N THR A 104 -4.17 6.99 -3.95
CA THR A 104 -3.62 8.17 -3.29
C THR A 104 -4.07 9.45 -3.99
N VAL A 105 -5.35 9.78 -3.84
CA VAL A 105 -5.97 10.92 -4.54
C VAL A 105 -5.29 12.26 -4.23
N ASN A 106 -4.75 12.40 -3.02
CA ASN A 106 -4.05 13.62 -2.58
C ASN A 106 -2.71 13.85 -3.32
N ASN A 107 -2.18 12.83 -3.99
CA ASN A 107 -0.97 12.93 -4.79
C ASN A 107 -1.26 13.25 -6.27
N ILE A 108 -2.54 13.34 -6.66
CA ILE A 108 -2.94 13.84 -7.98
C ILE A 108 -2.80 15.36 -8.01
N VAL A 109 -2.18 15.90 -9.06
CA VAL A 109 -2.06 17.35 -9.24
C VAL A 109 -3.45 18.00 -9.21
N PRO A 110 -3.66 19.07 -8.41
CA PRO A 110 -4.97 19.73 -8.28
C PRO A 110 -5.57 20.16 -9.62
N THR A 111 -4.75 20.57 -10.58
CA THR A 111 -5.20 20.95 -11.92
C THR A 111 -5.75 19.78 -12.74
N ILE A 112 -5.27 18.56 -12.54
CA ILE A 112 -5.86 17.35 -13.13
C ILE A 112 -7.15 17.00 -12.37
N ALA A 113 -7.10 16.99 -11.04
CA ALA A 113 -8.24 16.65 -10.21
C ALA A 113 -9.47 17.53 -10.47
N SER A 114 -9.25 18.83 -10.72
CA SER A 114 -10.33 19.79 -11.03
C SER A 114 -11.04 19.56 -12.36
N ARG A 115 -10.40 18.82 -13.29
CA ARG A 115 -10.96 18.47 -14.61
C ARG A 115 -11.56 17.07 -14.67
N CYS A 116 -11.54 16.36 -13.56
CA CYS A 116 -12.06 14.99 -13.46
C CYS A 116 -13.24 14.92 -12.50
N GLN A 117 -14.24 14.14 -12.86
CA GLN A 117 -15.28 13.76 -11.91
C GLN A 117 -14.71 12.70 -10.96
N LYS A 118 -14.73 12.99 -9.67
CA LYS A 118 -14.26 12.04 -8.65
C LYS A 118 -15.33 10.99 -8.37
N ILE A 119 -14.95 9.72 -8.55
CA ILE A 119 -15.73 8.55 -8.18
C ILE A 119 -14.98 7.83 -7.05
N ASN A 120 -15.59 7.76 -5.88
CA ASN A 120 -15.00 7.07 -4.75
C ASN A 120 -15.45 5.62 -4.73
N ILE A 121 -14.49 4.68 -4.81
CA ILE A 121 -14.76 3.26 -4.70
C ILE A 121 -14.48 2.85 -3.25
N PRO A 122 -15.52 2.47 -2.48
CA PRO A 122 -15.34 2.09 -1.08
C PRO A 122 -14.55 0.79 -0.95
N ARG A 123 -13.99 0.55 0.23
CA ARG A 123 -13.40 -0.73 0.58
C ARG A 123 -14.47 -1.81 0.63
N ILE A 124 -14.07 -3.05 0.40
CA ILE A 124 -14.95 -4.22 0.50
C ILE A 124 -15.46 -4.31 1.94
N LYS A 125 -16.76 -4.51 2.11
CA LYS A 125 -17.36 -4.72 3.43
C LYS A 125 -16.95 -6.09 3.97
N SER A 126 -16.79 -6.21 5.30
CA SER A 126 -16.42 -7.46 5.97
C SER A 126 -17.40 -8.60 5.63
N GLU A 127 -18.69 -8.29 5.49
CA GLU A 127 -19.75 -9.24 5.12
C GLU A 127 -19.49 -9.92 3.77
N ASN A 128 -18.90 -9.18 2.82
CA ASN A 128 -18.63 -9.68 1.47
C ASN A 128 -17.24 -10.35 1.34
N LEU A 129 -16.40 -10.27 2.39
CA LEU A 129 -15.07 -10.89 2.36
C LEU A 129 -15.14 -12.41 2.28
N SER A 130 -16.11 -13.04 2.96
CA SER A 130 -16.33 -14.48 2.95
C SER A 130 -16.60 -15.03 1.55
N GLU A 131 -17.30 -14.27 0.72
CA GLU A 131 -17.63 -14.66 -0.67
C GLU A 131 -16.41 -14.55 -1.60
N ILE A 132 -15.50 -13.62 -1.30
CA ILE A 132 -14.31 -13.35 -2.12
C ILE A 132 -13.16 -14.27 -1.73
N ILE A 133 -13.08 -14.65 -0.43
CA ILE A 133 -12.00 -15.46 0.12
C ILE A 133 -12.44 -16.94 0.15
N ASN A 134 -12.36 -17.61 -1.00
CA ASN A 134 -12.75 -19.03 -1.17
C ASN A 134 -11.76 -20.04 -0.56
N ARG A 135 -10.81 -19.64 0.29
CA ARG A 135 -9.76 -20.53 0.83
C ARG A 135 -9.81 -20.60 2.35
N LYS A 136 -9.46 -21.76 2.91
CA LYS A 136 -9.13 -21.87 4.34
C LYS A 136 -7.96 -20.94 4.62
N LYS A 137 -8.17 -19.94 5.46
CA LYS A 137 -7.17 -19.00 5.90
C LYS A 137 -6.70 -19.37 7.30
N ASN A 138 -5.48 -19.00 7.65
CA ASN A 138 -4.93 -19.19 9.00
C ASN A 138 -5.62 -18.32 10.06
N PHE A 139 -6.48 -17.41 9.62
CA PHE A 139 -7.19 -16.46 10.46
C PHE A 139 -8.70 -16.48 10.17
N ASP A 140 -9.48 -16.23 11.19
CA ASP A 140 -10.92 -15.97 11.05
C ASP A 140 -11.17 -14.67 10.27
N ILE A 141 -12.34 -14.56 9.64
CA ILE A 141 -12.67 -13.42 8.76
C ILE A 141 -12.59 -12.09 9.50
N ASP A 142 -13.05 -12.04 10.76
CA ASP A 142 -13.03 -10.82 11.57
C ASP A 142 -11.59 -10.38 11.88
N ILE A 143 -10.69 -11.33 12.16
CA ILE A 143 -9.27 -11.07 12.36
C ILE A 143 -8.63 -10.55 11.05
N LEU A 144 -8.91 -11.21 9.91
CA LEU A 144 -8.43 -10.77 8.61
C LEU A 144 -8.93 -9.38 8.26
N SER A 145 -10.22 -9.12 8.49
CA SER A 145 -10.84 -7.81 8.29
C SER A 145 -10.14 -6.73 9.10
N PHE A 146 -9.88 -6.98 10.37
CA PHE A 146 -9.21 -6.06 11.27
C PHE A 146 -7.75 -5.82 10.87
N LEU A 147 -6.93 -6.87 10.73
CA LEU A 147 -5.51 -6.75 10.40
C LEU A 147 -5.27 -6.13 9.03
N SER A 148 -6.07 -6.49 8.03
CA SER A 148 -5.93 -5.99 6.67
C SER A 148 -6.64 -4.67 6.41
N SER A 149 -7.55 -4.26 7.28
CA SER A 149 -8.52 -3.18 7.03
C SER A 149 -9.30 -3.40 5.72
N ASN A 150 -9.69 -4.65 5.44
CA ASN A 150 -10.39 -5.10 4.23
C ASN A 150 -9.62 -4.84 2.92
N ASN A 151 -8.31 -4.80 2.98
CA ASN A 151 -7.44 -4.70 1.82
C ASN A 151 -7.06 -6.12 1.35
N LEU A 152 -7.51 -6.51 0.15
CA LEU A 152 -7.28 -7.84 -0.42
C LEU A 152 -5.80 -8.18 -0.62
N GLU A 153 -4.97 -7.19 -0.94
CA GLU A 153 -3.54 -7.40 -1.08
C GLU A 153 -2.91 -7.80 0.26
N LYS A 154 -3.28 -7.10 1.35
CA LYS A 154 -2.82 -7.45 2.70
C LYS A 154 -3.36 -8.80 3.15
N ILE A 155 -4.61 -9.13 2.81
CA ILE A 155 -5.21 -10.45 3.09
C ILE A 155 -4.38 -11.55 2.42
N ASN A 156 -3.97 -11.37 1.16
CA ASN A 156 -3.15 -12.35 0.46
C ASN A 156 -1.74 -12.46 1.06
N LEU A 157 -1.15 -11.38 1.55
CA LEU A 157 0.13 -11.42 2.26
C LEU A 157 0.01 -12.11 3.62
N LEU A 158 -1.10 -11.93 4.33
CA LEU A 158 -1.36 -12.59 5.60
C LEU A 158 -1.51 -14.12 5.48
N ASP A 159 -1.74 -14.66 4.26
CA ASP A 159 -1.77 -16.11 4.03
C ASP A 159 -0.44 -16.81 4.33
N GLU A 160 0.66 -16.08 4.26
CA GLU A 160 1.99 -16.59 4.60
C GLU A 160 2.25 -16.59 6.12
N TYR A 161 1.34 -16.02 6.93
CA TYR A 161 1.49 -15.86 8.37
C TYR A 161 0.55 -16.81 9.15
N SER A 162 1.00 -17.22 10.31
CA SER A 162 0.17 -17.86 11.37
C SER A 162 -0.17 -16.85 12.46
N LYS A 163 -1.11 -17.21 13.34
CA LYS A 163 -1.40 -16.43 14.56
C LYS A 163 -0.14 -16.24 15.41
N ASP A 164 0.69 -17.28 15.54
CA ASP A 164 1.95 -17.23 16.30
C ASP A 164 2.98 -16.30 15.64
N SER A 165 3.09 -16.31 14.30
CA SER A 165 3.98 -15.39 13.58
C SER A 165 3.61 -13.92 13.80
N VAL A 166 2.32 -13.62 13.87
CA VAL A 166 1.83 -12.25 14.14
C VAL A 166 2.16 -11.85 15.58
N ILE A 167 1.96 -12.76 16.55
CA ILE A 167 2.34 -12.54 17.95
C ILE A 167 3.85 -12.33 18.10
N ASP A 168 4.66 -13.11 17.37
CA ASP A 168 6.13 -12.97 17.37
C ASP A 168 6.60 -11.60 16.86
N ILE A 169 5.99 -11.09 15.79
CA ILE A 169 6.28 -9.72 15.27
C ILE A 169 6.01 -8.67 16.35
N ILE A 170 4.88 -8.78 17.03
CA ILE A 170 4.49 -7.83 18.07
C ILE A 170 5.44 -7.93 19.26
N ASN A 171 5.78 -9.15 19.71
CA ASN A 171 6.72 -9.38 20.80
C ASN A 171 8.11 -8.80 20.52
N LYS A 172 8.62 -8.97 19.30
CA LYS A 172 9.90 -8.37 18.89
C LYS A 172 9.86 -6.84 19.01
N TYR A 173 8.77 -6.22 18.60
CA TYR A 173 8.60 -4.77 18.76
C TYR A 173 8.52 -4.37 20.24
N ILE A 174 7.71 -5.06 21.04
CA ILE A 174 7.57 -4.80 22.49
C ILE A 174 8.93 -4.91 23.18
N ASN A 175 9.68 -5.98 22.93
CA ASN A 175 10.99 -6.20 23.53
C ASN A 175 11.96 -5.04 23.19
N CYS A 176 12.00 -4.62 21.93
CA CYS A 176 12.84 -3.51 21.53
C CYS A 176 12.50 -2.20 22.25
N ILE A 177 11.23 -1.90 22.46
CA ILE A 177 10.83 -0.64 23.10
C ILE A 177 10.87 -0.72 24.64
N GLN A 178 10.69 -1.89 25.25
CA GLN A 178 10.72 -2.06 26.70
C GLN A 178 12.15 -2.21 27.23
N TYR A 179 12.90 -3.16 26.71
CA TYR A 179 14.24 -3.47 27.22
C TYR A 179 15.32 -2.58 26.59
N HIS A 180 15.10 -2.16 25.36
CA HIS A 180 15.97 -1.22 24.62
C HIS A 180 17.45 -1.65 24.65
N SER A 181 17.72 -2.98 24.65
CA SER A 181 19.10 -3.46 24.55
C SER A 181 19.65 -3.16 23.16
N PRO A 182 20.94 -2.76 23.04
CA PRO A 182 21.53 -2.48 21.74
C PRO A 182 21.46 -3.65 20.76
N GLU A 183 21.56 -4.88 21.26
CA GLU A 183 21.49 -6.10 20.46
C GLU A 183 20.09 -6.32 19.89
N GLU A 184 19.05 -6.20 20.70
CA GLU A 184 17.64 -6.38 20.26
C GLU A 184 17.23 -5.31 19.27
N VAL A 185 17.60 -4.05 19.54
CA VAL A 185 17.33 -2.93 18.63
C VAL A 185 18.05 -3.14 17.29
N SER A 186 19.33 -3.57 17.31
CA SER A 186 20.09 -3.86 16.09
C SER A 186 19.43 -4.97 15.27
N LEU A 187 19.09 -6.09 15.93
CA LEU A 187 18.48 -7.24 15.28
C LEU A 187 17.10 -6.90 14.67
N PHE A 188 16.28 -6.16 15.41
CA PHE A 188 15.00 -5.69 14.88
C PHE A 188 15.20 -4.78 13.65
N CYS A 189 16.10 -3.81 13.76
CA CYS A 189 16.41 -2.90 12.64
C CYS A 189 16.94 -3.63 11.42
N GLU A 190 17.81 -4.62 11.59
CA GLU A 190 18.36 -5.42 10.50
C GLU A 190 17.29 -6.24 9.79
N ASN A 191 16.39 -6.89 10.54
CA ASN A 191 15.27 -7.64 9.98
C ASN A 191 14.31 -6.72 9.20
N MET A 192 13.95 -5.57 9.79
CA MET A 192 13.09 -4.59 9.12
C MET A 192 13.75 -4.02 7.86
N LEU A 193 15.06 -3.79 7.88
CA LEU A 193 15.82 -3.34 6.71
C LEU A 193 15.90 -4.41 5.62
N LEU A 194 16.06 -5.67 5.98
CA LEU A 194 16.04 -6.78 5.04
C LEU A 194 14.70 -6.80 4.28
N HIS A 195 13.58 -6.71 5.01
CA HIS A 195 12.26 -6.66 4.40
C HIS A 195 12.06 -5.38 3.57
N PHE A 196 12.49 -4.23 4.06
CA PHE A 196 12.40 -2.96 3.32
C PHE A 196 13.13 -3.01 1.97
N ASN A 197 14.30 -3.65 1.91
CA ASN A 197 15.12 -3.73 0.71
C ASN A 197 14.68 -4.83 -0.26
N SER A 198 14.20 -5.98 0.26
CA SER A 198 13.88 -7.16 -0.54
C SER A 198 12.39 -7.33 -0.82
N LYS A 199 11.54 -7.05 0.16
CA LYS A 199 10.08 -7.27 0.11
C LYS A 199 9.34 -6.14 0.83
N ARG A 200 9.28 -4.95 0.21
CA ARG A 200 8.65 -3.75 0.82
C ARG A 200 7.23 -3.98 1.33
N GLU A 201 6.49 -4.88 0.71
CA GLU A 201 5.12 -5.18 1.13
C GLU A 201 5.07 -5.89 2.46
N ILE A 202 6.02 -6.80 2.71
CA ILE A 202 6.21 -7.47 4.00
C ILE A 202 6.56 -6.45 5.07
N PHE A 203 7.52 -5.55 4.79
CA PHE A 203 7.86 -4.45 5.71
C PHE A 203 6.63 -3.62 6.10
N HIS A 204 5.83 -3.20 5.13
CA HIS A 204 4.62 -2.43 5.40
C HIS A 204 3.57 -3.24 6.16
N LEU A 205 3.41 -4.53 5.84
CA LEU A 205 2.48 -5.41 6.54
C LEU A 205 2.86 -5.58 8.01
N GLU A 206 4.14 -5.79 8.33
CA GLU A 206 4.61 -5.93 9.71
C GLU A 206 4.38 -4.66 10.53
N LEU A 207 4.65 -3.48 9.97
CA LEU A 207 4.32 -2.21 10.63
C LEU A 207 2.81 -2.02 10.80
N ASP A 208 2.01 -2.44 9.82
CA ASP A 208 0.56 -2.39 9.94
C ASP A 208 0.03 -3.35 11.02
N ILE A 209 0.62 -4.54 11.17
CA ILE A 209 0.32 -5.48 12.26
C ILE A 209 0.59 -4.82 13.61
N ILE A 210 1.75 -4.20 13.79
CA ILE A 210 2.10 -3.48 15.02
C ILE A 210 1.12 -2.34 15.30
N LYS A 211 0.76 -1.55 14.27
CA LYS A 211 -0.24 -0.48 14.40
C LYS A 211 -1.59 -1.03 14.83
N LYS A 212 -2.05 -2.12 14.22
CA LYS A 212 -3.32 -2.79 14.57
C LYS A 212 -3.33 -3.33 16.00
N TRP A 213 -2.20 -3.84 16.45
CA TRP A 213 -2.05 -4.22 17.84
C TRP A 213 -2.12 -3.01 18.80
N LEU A 214 -1.46 -1.89 18.49
CA LEU A 214 -1.56 -0.65 19.26
C LEU A 214 -2.98 -0.08 19.27
N GLU A 215 -3.70 -0.11 18.13
CA GLU A 215 -5.11 0.26 18.06
C GLU A 215 -5.96 -0.61 19.02
N CYS A 216 -5.77 -1.93 18.99
CA CYS A 216 -6.44 -2.87 19.89
C CYS A 216 -6.09 -2.57 21.37
N THR A 217 -4.81 -2.35 21.65
CA THR A 217 -4.33 -1.99 23.01
C THR A 217 -4.97 -0.70 23.52
N SER A 218 -5.17 0.28 22.63
CA SER A 218 -5.88 1.51 22.98
C SER A 218 -7.37 1.26 23.25
N MET A 219 -8.03 0.38 22.47
CA MET A 219 -9.43 -0.01 22.72
C MET A 219 -9.58 -0.71 24.08
N ILE A 220 -8.70 -1.66 24.39
CA ILE A 220 -8.70 -2.38 25.69
C ILE A 220 -8.50 -1.40 26.85
N ARG A 221 -7.56 -0.45 26.75
CA ARG A 221 -7.36 0.62 27.75
C ARG A 221 -8.61 1.46 27.98
N ALA A 222 -9.35 1.74 26.91
CA ALA A 222 -10.61 2.49 26.96
C ALA A 222 -11.84 1.64 27.34
N SER A 223 -11.63 0.35 27.68
CA SER A 223 -12.71 -0.62 27.97
C SER A 223 -13.68 -0.81 26.78
N ILE A 224 -13.20 -0.62 25.57
CA ILE A 224 -13.96 -0.87 24.35
C ILE A 224 -13.75 -2.32 23.91
N THR A 225 -14.83 -3.00 23.56
CA THR A 225 -14.77 -4.39 23.07
C THR A 225 -14.05 -4.46 21.73
N ILE A 226 -13.07 -5.37 21.63
CA ILE A 226 -12.41 -5.64 20.36
C ILE A 226 -13.33 -6.40 19.39
N PRO A 227 -13.25 -6.15 18.06
CA PRO A 227 -14.22 -6.67 17.09
C PRO A 227 -13.97 -8.12 16.66
N PHE A 228 -13.14 -8.88 17.37
CA PHE A 228 -12.77 -10.27 17.05
C PHE A 228 -12.40 -11.05 18.30
N ASN A 229 -12.40 -12.38 18.18
CA ASN A 229 -12.00 -13.26 19.27
C ASN A 229 -10.61 -13.87 19.00
N TRP A 230 -9.59 -13.33 19.67
CA TRP A 230 -8.22 -13.85 19.65
C TRP A 230 -7.55 -13.56 20.99
N ASN A 231 -7.66 -14.50 21.92
CA ASN A 231 -7.21 -14.34 23.29
C ASN A 231 -5.71 -13.97 23.36
N GLY A 232 -4.82 -14.69 22.67
CA GLY A 232 -3.38 -14.38 22.70
C GLY A 232 -3.03 -12.96 22.28
N PHE A 233 -3.81 -12.35 21.39
CA PHE A 233 -3.62 -10.97 20.97
C PHE A 233 -4.12 -9.98 22.03
N ALA A 234 -5.24 -10.30 22.68
CA ALA A 234 -5.80 -9.50 23.77
C ALA A 234 -4.94 -9.59 25.03
N ASP A 235 -4.51 -10.81 25.41
CA ASP A 235 -3.65 -11.06 26.57
C ASP A 235 -2.34 -10.29 26.47
N LEU A 236 -1.70 -10.32 25.29
CA LEU A 236 -0.49 -9.56 25.00
C LEU A 236 -0.68 -8.05 25.19
N SER A 237 -1.84 -7.52 24.78
CA SER A 237 -2.19 -6.12 24.98
C SER A 237 -2.40 -5.77 26.45
N GLN A 238 -3.05 -6.65 27.22
CA GLN A 238 -3.27 -6.47 28.67
C GLN A 238 -1.94 -6.53 29.43
N ASP A 239 -1.09 -7.49 29.13
CA ASP A 239 0.25 -7.63 29.73
C ASP A 239 1.10 -6.37 29.46
N PHE A 240 1.05 -5.87 28.24
CA PHE A 240 1.73 -4.62 27.88
C PHE A 240 1.23 -3.44 28.72
N LEU A 241 -0.08 -3.30 28.88
CA LEU A 241 -0.70 -2.21 29.64
C LEU A 241 -0.38 -2.29 31.13
N VAL A 242 -0.32 -3.50 31.72
CA VAL A 242 0.04 -3.70 33.09
C VAL A 242 1.49 -3.27 33.37
N LYS A 243 2.40 -3.65 32.47
CA LYS A 243 3.84 -3.31 32.59
C LYS A 243 4.12 -1.83 32.27
N ASN A 244 3.34 -1.19 31.39
CA ASN A 244 3.58 0.16 30.89
C ASN A 244 2.36 1.05 31.14
N LYS A 245 2.03 1.29 32.40
CA LYS A 245 0.81 2.04 32.79
C LYS A 245 0.77 3.46 32.21
N ASN A 246 1.94 4.11 32.09
CA ASN A 246 2.08 5.48 31.63
C ASN A 246 2.27 5.59 30.08
N ALA A 247 2.43 4.46 29.37
CA ALA A 247 2.72 4.50 27.93
C ALA A 247 1.67 5.30 27.15
N ASN A 248 2.13 6.22 26.33
CA ASN A 248 1.27 6.97 25.42
C ASN A 248 1.10 6.22 24.09
N ILE A 249 0.02 5.44 23.97
CA ILE A 249 -0.26 4.62 22.76
C ILE A 249 -0.38 5.48 21.50
N LEU A 250 -0.92 6.70 21.61
CA LEU A 250 -1.04 7.59 20.44
C LEU A 250 0.33 8.04 19.94
N ASP A 251 1.28 8.27 20.83
CA ASP A 251 2.62 8.67 20.41
C ASP A 251 3.37 7.48 19.81
N LEU A 252 3.17 6.25 20.30
CA LEU A 252 3.68 5.04 19.64
C LEU A 252 3.18 4.93 18.20
N LEU A 253 1.87 5.15 17.97
CA LEU A 253 1.28 5.15 16.63
C LEU A 253 1.88 6.24 15.74
N LYS A 254 2.03 7.46 16.28
CA LYS A 254 2.63 8.59 15.55
C LYS A 254 4.07 8.33 15.13
N GLU A 255 4.90 7.68 15.97
CA GLU A 255 6.29 7.38 15.62
C GLU A 255 6.38 6.36 14.47
N ILE A 256 5.47 5.37 14.40
CA ILE A 256 5.39 4.47 13.25
C ILE A 256 4.99 5.24 11.97
N GLU A 257 4.00 6.12 12.05
CA GLU A 257 3.56 6.94 10.90
C GLU A 257 4.65 7.89 10.43
N LYS A 258 5.38 8.49 11.36
CA LYS A 258 6.53 9.35 11.07
C LYS A 258 7.66 8.58 10.39
N CYS A 259 7.94 7.35 10.83
CA CYS A 259 8.89 6.47 10.17
C CYS A 259 8.47 6.22 8.71
N LEU A 260 7.21 5.83 8.49
CA LEU A 260 6.68 5.61 7.14
C LEU A 260 6.75 6.87 6.25
N THR A 261 6.50 8.04 6.82
CA THR A 261 6.58 9.34 6.11
C THR A 261 8.01 9.68 5.73
N ASN A 262 8.95 9.50 6.66
CA ASN A 262 10.37 9.74 6.42
C ASN A 262 10.93 8.83 5.31
N LEU A 263 10.50 7.56 5.29
CA LEU A 263 10.90 6.61 4.25
C LEU A 263 10.37 7.00 2.86
N LYS A 264 9.20 7.65 2.78
CA LYS A 264 8.68 8.22 1.53
C LYS A 264 9.50 9.42 1.06
N SER A 265 10.07 10.20 1.99
CA SER A 265 10.89 11.38 1.72
C SER A 265 12.35 11.08 1.43
N ASN A 266 12.71 9.85 1.07
CA ASN A 266 14.06 9.38 0.81
C ASN A 266 15.05 9.51 1.99
N SER A 267 14.55 9.53 3.22
CA SER A 267 15.41 9.45 4.41
C SER A 267 16.09 8.08 4.50
N ALA A 268 17.28 8.02 5.12
CA ALA A 268 18.00 6.78 5.31
C ALA A 268 17.15 5.76 6.10
N PRO A 269 16.82 4.58 5.55
CA PRO A 269 15.87 3.65 6.15
C PRO A 269 16.29 3.19 7.55
N LYS A 270 17.57 2.88 7.72
CA LYS A 270 18.12 2.46 9.03
C LYS A 270 17.88 3.52 10.11
N ILE A 271 18.16 4.78 9.81
CA ILE A 271 17.99 5.89 10.75
C ILE A 271 16.49 6.07 11.09
N SER A 272 15.61 6.00 10.09
CA SER A 272 14.17 6.15 10.29
C SER A 272 13.59 5.06 11.20
N ILE A 273 14.01 3.80 11.02
CA ILE A 273 13.58 2.67 11.85
C ILE A 273 14.16 2.80 13.28
N MET A 274 15.45 3.12 13.41
CA MET A 274 16.08 3.32 14.72
C MET A 274 15.39 4.45 15.50
N ASN A 275 15.13 5.59 14.87
CA ASN A 275 14.45 6.72 15.52
C ASN A 275 13.04 6.34 15.97
N MET A 276 12.31 5.55 15.17
CA MET A 276 11.01 5.01 15.56
C MET A 276 11.11 4.23 16.87
N ILE A 277 12.07 3.32 17.02
CA ILE A 277 12.24 2.53 18.23
C ILE A 277 12.65 3.39 19.42
N ILE A 278 13.64 4.27 19.26
CA ILE A 278 14.15 5.16 20.34
C ILE A 278 13.02 6.06 20.85
N ASN A 279 12.24 6.66 19.96
CA ASN A 279 11.15 7.53 20.37
C ASN A 279 9.98 6.75 20.96
N SER A 280 9.70 5.55 20.45
CA SER A 280 8.71 4.64 21.05
C SER A 280 9.10 4.26 22.47
N HIS A 281 10.38 3.96 22.73
CA HIS A 281 10.87 3.72 24.11
C HIS A 281 10.59 4.92 25.04
N LYS A 282 10.85 6.14 24.58
CA LYS A 282 10.56 7.35 25.37
C LYS A 282 9.08 7.55 25.66
N SER A 283 8.20 7.04 24.81
CA SER A 283 6.75 7.15 24.98
C SER A 283 6.18 6.13 25.98
N LEU A 284 7.00 5.25 26.56
CA LEU A 284 6.61 4.32 27.63
C LEU A 284 6.65 4.96 29.02
N ASN A 285 7.47 6.00 29.20
CA ASN A 285 7.67 6.74 30.44
C ASN A 285 6.85 8.02 30.41
#